data_0207ba2f1c694f57dda2bdbc8805381a
#
_entry.id   0207ba2f1c694f57dda2bdbc8805381a
#
_cell.length_a   1.000
_cell.length_b   1.000
_cell.length_c   1.000
_cell.angle_alpha   90.00
_cell.angle_beta   90.00
_cell.angle_gamma   90.00
#
_symmetry.space_group_name_H-M   'P 1'
#
loop_
_entity.id
_entity.type
_entity.pdbx_description
1 polymer ?
#
loop_
_entity_poly.entity_id
_entity_poly.type
_entity_poly.pdbx_seq_one_letter_code
_entity_poly.pdbx_strand_id
1 'polypeptide(L)'
;MSSGYRGTCGWLGLCALAIAVAGCSGLPDQRLANEALKRGDTALAEQNYKALADLGYSEAQVGLADIQVATQDPAKIRQAEATYREAASTSSRAKARLGRLLVAKPDSSQAEREEAETLLKQAAAQGEGNTLIPLAMLYLQYPQSFPDVNAQQQIDQWRAAGNPEAGLAQVLLYRTQNTYDQHLDEVESICKAALQGTDICYVELATVYQKRGQADQQAALIEQLKSAHRGTVPASRVDSVARVLANRSLGQTDEKTAKALLEQVAPANPASWVSLAQLVYDFPELGDTDQLLGYLDKGRKAQQPRADLLLGRLYYEGKTLPADAQKAEQHLLAAANAGEVSAHYYLGQLYRRGYLGNVEPQKAVDHLLNAARGGQLSADYALAQLYSEGHGIRQNPGNAWVFAQLAQATPSPQSAELLQQLDQQLTPDQRSQAQGLLAQEKQARGAMAPGGNALALEALQEEEDDGEDAL
;
A
#
# COMPACT_ATOMS: atom_id res chain seq x y z
N MET A 1 -92.41 -10.52 -42.54
CA MET A 1 -92.49 -10.88 -41.14
C MET A 1 -91.04 -10.76 -40.59
N SER A 2 -90.77 -9.67 -40.02
CA SER A 2 -90.42 -9.34 -38.63
C SER A 2 -89.20 -10.08 -38.15
N SER A 3 -88.20 -9.44 -37.65
CA SER A 3 -87.94 -8.47 -36.61
C SER A 3 -86.42 -8.47 -36.46
N GLY A 4 -85.65 -7.52 -36.51
CA GLY A 4 -85.36 -6.41 -35.68
C GLY A 4 -84.73 -6.79 -34.34
N TYR A 5 -83.36 -6.58 -34.19
CA TYR A 5 -82.88 -6.13 -32.91
C TYR A 5 -81.49 -5.41 -33.05
N ARG A 6 -81.44 -4.23 -32.50
CA ARG A 6 -80.27 -3.40 -32.27
C ARG A 6 -79.57 -3.86 -31.05
N GLY A 7 -78.28 -3.85 -31.01
CA GLY A 7 -77.45 -4.14 -29.80
C GLY A 7 -76.10 -3.46 -29.90
N THR A 8 -76.01 -2.33 -29.32
CA THR A 8 -75.05 -1.52 -28.65
C THR A 8 -73.52 -1.93 -28.68
N CYS A 9 -72.73 -0.96 -29.05
CA CYS A 9 -71.27 -0.82 -28.80
C CYS A 9 -70.92 -1.19 -27.44
N GLY A 10 -69.99 -2.12 -27.33
CA GLY A 10 -69.19 -2.41 -26.09
C GLY A 10 -67.71 -2.15 -26.33
N TRP A 11 -67.22 -1.16 -25.66
CA TRP A 11 -65.77 -0.87 -25.56
C TRP A 11 -65.07 -2.06 -24.96
N LEU A 12 -64.22 -2.75 -25.70
CA LEU A 12 -63.22 -3.68 -25.20
C LEU A 12 -61.97 -2.91 -24.84
N GLY A 13 -61.80 -2.69 -23.54
CA GLY A 13 -60.57 -2.19 -22.94
C GLY A 13 -59.43 -3.17 -23.21
N LEU A 14 -58.38 -2.68 -23.88
CA LEU A 14 -57.09 -3.34 -23.93
C LEU A 14 -56.50 -3.33 -22.51
N CYS A 15 -56.64 -4.42 -21.77
CA CYS A 15 -55.74 -4.71 -20.65
C CYS A 15 -54.37 -5.07 -21.22
N ALA A 16 -53.44 -4.11 -21.25
CA ALA A 16 -52.05 -4.38 -21.44
C ALA A 16 -51.57 -5.17 -20.21
N LEU A 17 -51.46 -6.47 -20.34
CA LEU A 17 -50.66 -7.31 -19.38
C LEU A 17 -49.24 -6.86 -19.54
N ALA A 18 -48.76 -6.01 -18.61
CA ALA A 18 -47.36 -5.85 -18.34
C ALA A 18 -46.87 -7.18 -17.76
N ILE A 19 -46.36 -8.05 -18.62
CA ILE A 19 -45.55 -9.20 -18.18
C ILE A 19 -44.28 -8.58 -17.62
N ALA A 20 -44.26 -8.41 -16.30
CA ALA A 20 -43.02 -8.24 -15.59
C ALA A 20 -42.18 -9.49 -15.90
N VAL A 21 -41.18 -9.34 -16.75
CA VAL A 21 -40.08 -10.31 -16.87
C VAL A 21 -39.36 -10.27 -15.53
N ALA A 22 -39.92 -10.99 -14.56
CA ALA A 22 -39.11 -11.47 -13.45
C ALA A 22 -38.09 -12.39 -14.10
N GLY A 23 -36.88 -11.85 -14.36
CA GLY A 23 -35.77 -12.65 -14.80
C GLY A 23 -35.69 -13.83 -13.85
N CYS A 24 -35.68 -15.03 -14.37
CA CYS A 24 -35.35 -16.23 -13.62
C CYS A 24 -33.94 -16.01 -13.05
N SER A 25 -33.85 -15.44 -11.83
CA SER A 25 -32.68 -15.59 -11.02
C SER A 25 -32.58 -17.07 -10.77
N GLY A 26 -31.65 -17.76 -11.43
CA GLY A 26 -31.33 -19.14 -11.15
C GLY A 26 -31.11 -19.30 -9.64
N LEU A 27 -31.22 -20.50 -9.13
CA LEU A 27 -30.89 -20.77 -7.72
C LEU A 27 -29.49 -20.22 -7.45
N PRO A 28 -29.26 -19.55 -6.30
CA PRO A 28 -27.95 -19.03 -5.95
C PRO A 28 -26.94 -20.19 -5.93
N ASP A 29 -25.82 -20.00 -6.62
CA ASP A 29 -24.79 -21.01 -6.82
C ASP A 29 -23.42 -20.38 -6.58
N GLN A 30 -22.67 -20.94 -5.63
CA GLN A 30 -21.32 -20.48 -5.30
C GLN A 30 -20.36 -20.64 -6.49
N ARG A 31 -20.52 -21.70 -7.31
CA ARG A 31 -19.73 -21.88 -8.50
C ARG A 31 -20.00 -20.77 -9.53
N LEU A 32 -21.26 -20.39 -9.66
CA LEU A 32 -21.65 -19.26 -10.54
C LEU A 32 -21.05 -17.95 -10.06
N ALA A 33 -21.04 -17.71 -8.75
CA ALA A 33 -20.40 -16.55 -8.14
C ALA A 33 -18.90 -16.52 -8.44
N ASN A 34 -18.20 -17.66 -8.22
CA ASN A 34 -16.77 -17.78 -8.51
C ASN A 34 -16.44 -17.56 -10.00
N GLU A 35 -17.25 -18.10 -10.90
CA GLU A 35 -17.10 -17.91 -12.35
C GLU A 35 -17.37 -16.45 -12.77
N ALA A 36 -18.34 -15.79 -12.14
CA ALA A 36 -18.63 -14.38 -12.38
C ALA A 36 -17.44 -13.49 -11.97
N LEU A 37 -16.83 -13.74 -10.79
CA LEU A 37 -15.60 -13.03 -10.37
C LEU A 37 -14.45 -13.22 -11.37
N LYS A 38 -14.22 -14.44 -11.83
CA LYS A 38 -13.17 -14.74 -12.82
C LYS A 38 -13.36 -13.98 -14.12
N ARG A 39 -14.61 -13.66 -14.48
CA ARG A 39 -14.95 -12.88 -15.69
C ARG A 39 -15.03 -11.37 -15.44
N GLY A 40 -14.78 -10.93 -14.17
CA GLY A 40 -14.90 -9.52 -13.80
C GLY A 40 -16.35 -9.04 -13.56
N ASP A 41 -17.33 -9.93 -13.56
CA ASP A 41 -18.73 -9.61 -13.26
C ASP A 41 -18.98 -9.63 -11.75
N THR A 42 -18.46 -8.60 -11.10
CA THR A 42 -18.54 -8.46 -9.64
C THR A 42 -19.99 -8.34 -9.15
N ALA A 43 -20.87 -7.71 -9.93
CA ALA A 43 -22.27 -7.53 -9.55
C ALA A 43 -23.02 -8.87 -9.47
N LEU A 44 -22.82 -9.74 -10.45
CA LEU A 44 -23.42 -11.08 -10.46
C LEU A 44 -22.83 -11.96 -9.36
N ALA A 45 -21.51 -11.84 -9.11
CA ALA A 45 -20.85 -12.55 -8.01
C ALA A 45 -21.41 -12.12 -6.66
N GLU A 46 -21.50 -10.82 -6.39
CA GLU A 46 -22.05 -10.26 -5.15
C GLU A 46 -23.49 -10.70 -4.91
N GLN A 47 -24.33 -10.68 -5.96
CA GLN A 47 -25.72 -11.12 -5.86
C GLN A 47 -25.82 -12.59 -5.41
N ASN A 48 -25.03 -13.47 -6.02
CA ASN A 48 -25.06 -14.92 -5.69
C ASN A 48 -24.47 -15.20 -4.29
N TYR A 49 -23.31 -14.58 -3.95
CA TYR A 49 -22.74 -14.73 -2.61
C TYR A 49 -23.69 -14.21 -1.52
N LYS A 50 -24.32 -13.07 -1.72
CA LYS A 50 -25.26 -12.49 -0.77
C LYS A 50 -26.45 -13.44 -0.53
N ALA A 51 -27.05 -13.97 -1.59
CA ALA A 51 -28.16 -14.90 -1.47
C ALA A 51 -27.78 -16.19 -0.71
N LEU A 52 -26.56 -16.68 -0.90
CA LEU A 52 -26.05 -17.84 -0.16
C LEU A 52 -25.64 -17.49 1.29
N ALA A 53 -25.06 -16.32 1.50
CA ALA A 53 -24.68 -15.82 2.83
C ALA A 53 -25.91 -15.63 3.72
N ASP A 54 -27.01 -15.11 3.16
CA ASP A 54 -28.31 -14.95 3.83
C ASP A 54 -28.90 -16.32 4.28
N LEU A 55 -28.49 -17.42 3.63
CA LEU A 55 -28.83 -18.80 4.00
C LEU A 55 -27.81 -19.41 5.01
N GLY A 56 -26.81 -18.67 5.44
CA GLY A 56 -25.82 -19.10 6.43
C GLY A 56 -24.64 -19.90 5.87
N TYR A 57 -24.39 -19.86 4.55
CA TYR A 57 -23.22 -20.50 3.96
C TYR A 57 -21.96 -19.67 4.23
N SER A 58 -21.09 -20.15 5.15
CA SER A 58 -19.88 -19.42 5.57
C SER A 58 -18.90 -19.13 4.42
N GLU A 59 -18.76 -20.04 3.47
CA GLU A 59 -17.90 -19.81 2.30
C GLU A 59 -18.44 -18.69 1.37
N ALA A 60 -19.75 -18.52 1.29
CA ALA A 60 -20.36 -17.40 0.57
C ALA A 60 -20.21 -16.08 1.34
N GLN A 61 -20.29 -16.11 2.67
CA GLN A 61 -19.98 -14.97 3.52
C GLN A 61 -18.54 -14.51 3.28
N VAL A 62 -17.57 -15.44 3.22
CA VAL A 62 -16.18 -15.13 2.88
C VAL A 62 -16.06 -14.50 1.49
N GLY A 63 -16.72 -15.08 0.47
CA GLY A 63 -16.71 -14.54 -0.89
C GLY A 63 -17.26 -13.12 -0.98
N LEU A 64 -18.36 -12.84 -0.25
CA LEU A 64 -18.93 -11.50 -0.17
C LEU A 64 -17.97 -10.50 0.50
N ALA A 65 -17.36 -10.90 1.61
CA ALA A 65 -16.38 -10.08 2.31
C ALA A 65 -15.09 -9.85 1.48
N ASP A 66 -14.62 -10.85 0.71
CA ASP A 66 -13.51 -10.70 -0.23
C ASP A 66 -13.79 -9.59 -1.27
N ILE A 67 -15.04 -9.53 -1.80
CA ILE A 67 -15.47 -8.46 -2.72
C ILE A 67 -15.44 -7.09 -2.02
N GLN A 68 -15.93 -7.02 -0.78
CA GLN A 68 -15.95 -5.77 -0.02
C GLN A 68 -14.54 -5.23 0.25
N VAL A 69 -13.61 -6.10 0.64
CA VAL A 69 -12.19 -5.73 0.84
C VAL A 69 -11.56 -5.22 -0.46
N ALA A 70 -11.86 -5.85 -1.60
CA ALA A 70 -11.31 -5.46 -2.88
C ALA A 70 -11.73 -4.04 -3.33
N THR A 71 -12.78 -3.46 -2.73
CA THR A 71 -13.18 -2.07 -3.02
C THR A 71 -12.27 -1.02 -2.42
N GLN A 72 -11.43 -1.38 -1.45
CA GLN A 72 -10.59 -0.49 -0.65
C GLN A 72 -11.38 0.62 0.10
N ASP A 73 -12.71 0.52 0.18
CA ASP A 73 -13.56 1.43 0.93
C ASP A 73 -13.48 1.10 2.43
N PRO A 74 -13.05 2.04 3.30
CA PRO A 74 -12.91 1.77 4.74
C PRO A 74 -14.20 1.31 5.42
N ALA A 75 -15.38 1.76 4.95
CA ALA A 75 -16.66 1.33 5.50
C ALA A 75 -16.96 -0.13 5.13
N LYS A 76 -16.69 -0.51 3.88
CA LYS A 76 -16.86 -1.88 3.40
C LYS A 76 -15.83 -2.83 4.00
N ILE A 77 -14.59 -2.38 4.23
CA ILE A 77 -13.57 -3.16 4.94
C ILE A 77 -14.02 -3.49 6.37
N ARG A 78 -14.57 -2.52 7.11
CA ARG A 78 -15.12 -2.79 8.46
C ARG A 78 -16.30 -3.78 8.41
N GLN A 79 -17.15 -3.71 7.39
CA GLN A 79 -18.23 -4.68 7.21
C GLN A 79 -17.67 -6.06 6.89
N ALA A 80 -16.66 -6.17 6.03
CA ALA A 80 -15.98 -7.42 5.73
C ALA A 80 -15.32 -8.04 6.96
N GLU A 81 -14.68 -7.23 7.81
CA GLU A 81 -14.11 -7.69 9.08
C GLU A 81 -15.17 -8.37 9.96
N ALA A 82 -16.32 -7.74 10.12
CA ALA A 82 -17.44 -8.33 10.90
C ALA A 82 -17.93 -9.65 10.28
N THR A 83 -18.06 -9.70 8.95
CA THR A 83 -18.47 -10.90 8.22
C THR A 83 -17.46 -12.04 8.36
N TYR A 84 -16.15 -11.75 8.25
CA TYR A 84 -15.11 -12.75 8.49
C TYR A 84 -15.13 -13.27 9.93
N ARG A 85 -15.36 -12.41 10.94
CA ARG A 85 -15.47 -12.82 12.35
C ARG A 85 -16.62 -13.80 12.56
N GLU A 86 -17.77 -13.56 11.96
CA GLU A 86 -18.92 -14.48 12.03
C GLU A 86 -18.58 -15.82 11.37
N ALA A 87 -18.02 -15.81 10.16
CA ALA A 87 -17.67 -17.02 9.42
C ALA A 87 -16.48 -17.79 10.02
N ALA A 88 -15.58 -17.16 10.77
CA ALA A 88 -14.35 -17.76 11.30
C ALA A 88 -14.61 -18.92 12.29
N SER A 89 -15.80 -18.99 12.87
CA SER A 89 -16.20 -20.10 13.75
C SER A 89 -16.28 -21.46 13.02
N THR A 90 -16.59 -21.44 11.71
CA THR A 90 -16.86 -22.63 10.89
C THR A 90 -15.97 -22.76 9.65
N SER A 91 -15.33 -21.67 9.19
CA SER A 91 -14.50 -21.64 7.99
C SER A 91 -13.04 -21.33 8.33
N SER A 92 -12.13 -22.23 7.93
CA SER A 92 -10.68 -22.02 8.00
C SER A 92 -10.23 -20.87 7.08
N ARG A 93 -10.86 -20.76 5.92
CA ARG A 93 -10.64 -19.67 4.97
C ARG A 93 -11.01 -18.32 5.58
N ALA A 94 -12.13 -18.22 6.32
CA ALA A 94 -12.48 -17.00 7.05
C ALA A 94 -11.43 -16.64 8.10
N LYS A 95 -10.89 -17.62 8.85
CA LYS A 95 -9.80 -17.39 9.79
C LYS A 95 -8.56 -16.81 9.09
N ALA A 96 -8.15 -17.40 7.96
CA ALA A 96 -7.01 -16.91 7.21
C ALA A 96 -7.25 -15.48 6.69
N ARG A 97 -8.47 -15.18 6.17
CA ARG A 97 -8.83 -13.84 5.67
C ARG A 97 -8.85 -12.80 6.79
N LEU A 98 -9.49 -13.12 7.91
CA LEU A 98 -9.53 -12.23 9.08
C LEU A 98 -8.13 -11.98 9.64
N GLY A 99 -7.34 -13.03 9.83
CA GLY A 99 -5.97 -12.90 10.32
C GLY A 99 -5.13 -11.97 9.45
N ARG A 100 -5.21 -12.13 8.12
CA ARG A 100 -4.51 -11.23 7.18
C ARG A 100 -5.02 -9.79 7.24
N LEU A 101 -6.34 -9.60 7.34
CA LEU A 101 -6.93 -8.28 7.45
C LEU A 101 -6.47 -7.55 8.71
N LEU A 102 -6.40 -8.26 9.85
CA LEU A 102 -5.92 -7.71 11.12
C LEU A 102 -4.43 -7.38 11.09
N VAL A 103 -3.60 -8.19 10.42
CA VAL A 103 -2.16 -7.89 10.20
C VAL A 103 -1.99 -6.64 9.34
N ALA A 104 -2.80 -6.49 8.30
CA ALA A 104 -2.75 -5.34 7.39
C ALA A 104 -3.33 -4.05 7.98
N LYS A 105 -3.97 -4.10 9.14
CA LYS A 105 -4.60 -2.95 9.79
C LYS A 105 -3.53 -2.04 10.41
N PRO A 106 -3.39 -0.76 9.96
CA PRO A 106 -2.32 0.13 10.41
C PRO A 106 -2.27 0.33 11.93
N ASP A 107 -3.45 0.48 12.56
CA ASP A 107 -3.59 0.78 13.98
C ASP A 107 -4.03 -0.45 14.79
N SER A 108 -3.59 -1.66 14.41
CA SER A 108 -3.96 -2.87 15.11
C SER A 108 -3.51 -2.82 16.57
N SER A 109 -4.45 -3.07 17.48
CA SER A 109 -4.17 -3.17 18.91
C SER A 109 -3.40 -4.45 19.22
N GLN A 110 -2.80 -4.54 20.42
CA GLN A 110 -2.14 -5.75 20.90
C GLN A 110 -3.10 -6.96 20.83
N ALA A 111 -4.36 -6.80 21.26
CA ALA A 111 -5.36 -7.85 21.23
C ALA A 111 -5.68 -8.32 19.80
N GLU A 112 -5.78 -7.40 18.85
CA GLU A 112 -6.01 -7.75 17.43
C GLU A 112 -4.82 -8.47 16.81
N ARG A 113 -3.58 -8.13 17.20
CA ARG A 113 -2.38 -8.85 16.76
C ARG A 113 -2.31 -10.27 17.31
N GLU A 114 -2.65 -10.47 18.60
CA GLU A 114 -2.75 -11.80 19.22
C GLU A 114 -3.88 -12.63 18.61
N GLU A 115 -5.02 -12.00 18.30
CA GLU A 115 -6.12 -12.62 17.56
C GLU A 115 -5.66 -13.05 16.16
N ALA A 116 -4.98 -12.17 15.42
CA ALA A 116 -4.45 -12.47 14.09
C ALA A 116 -3.49 -13.66 14.11
N GLU A 117 -2.56 -13.69 15.06
CA GLU A 117 -1.64 -14.82 15.27
C GLU A 117 -2.41 -16.14 15.47
N THR A 118 -3.38 -16.12 16.37
CA THR A 118 -4.20 -17.30 16.70
C THR A 118 -4.95 -17.81 15.48
N LEU A 119 -5.61 -16.92 14.76
CA LEU A 119 -6.39 -17.24 13.56
C LEU A 119 -5.52 -17.80 12.42
N LEU A 120 -4.38 -17.17 12.16
CA LEU A 120 -3.46 -17.61 11.12
C LEU A 120 -2.83 -18.96 11.44
N LYS A 121 -2.43 -19.22 12.70
CA LYS A 121 -1.95 -20.54 13.15
C LYS A 121 -3.02 -21.63 13.02
N GLN A 122 -4.27 -21.33 13.38
CA GLN A 122 -5.38 -22.27 13.23
C GLN A 122 -5.67 -22.58 11.75
N ALA A 123 -5.68 -21.57 10.91
CA ALA A 123 -5.89 -21.72 9.48
C ALA A 123 -4.75 -22.54 8.82
N ALA A 124 -3.49 -22.25 9.16
CA ALA A 124 -2.33 -23.02 8.71
C ALA A 124 -2.42 -24.51 9.12
N ALA A 125 -2.82 -24.79 10.35
CA ALA A 125 -3.02 -26.15 10.84
C ALA A 125 -4.14 -26.90 10.10
N GLN A 126 -5.08 -26.18 9.49
CA GLN A 126 -6.16 -26.72 8.66
C GLN A 126 -5.82 -26.77 7.16
N GLY A 127 -4.57 -26.46 6.79
CA GLY A 127 -4.07 -26.52 5.42
C GLY A 127 -4.38 -25.30 4.57
N GLU A 128 -4.83 -24.20 5.15
CA GLU A 128 -5.00 -22.94 4.42
C GLU A 128 -3.65 -22.33 4.05
N GLY A 129 -3.51 -21.95 2.78
CA GLY A 129 -2.34 -21.26 2.28
C GLY A 129 -2.35 -19.75 2.58
N ASN A 130 -1.24 -19.10 2.29
CA ASN A 130 -1.02 -17.65 2.50
C ASN A 130 -1.21 -17.22 3.97
N THR A 131 -0.72 -18.02 4.90
CA THR A 131 -0.82 -17.79 6.35
C THR A 131 0.51 -17.49 7.00
N LEU A 132 1.62 -18.05 6.49
CA LEU A 132 2.93 -17.90 7.12
C LEU A 132 3.59 -16.56 6.80
N ILE A 133 3.36 -15.98 5.62
CA ILE A 133 3.88 -14.65 5.30
C ILE A 133 3.27 -13.60 6.23
N PRO A 134 1.93 -13.52 6.44
CA PRO A 134 1.35 -12.63 7.44
C PRO A 134 1.84 -12.88 8.87
N LEU A 135 2.07 -14.13 9.26
CA LEU A 135 2.66 -14.46 10.57
C LEU A 135 4.10 -13.93 10.68
N ALA A 136 4.91 -14.10 9.64
CA ALA A 136 6.28 -13.57 9.62
C ALA A 136 6.24 -12.04 9.73
N MET A 137 5.39 -11.36 8.96
CA MET A 137 5.20 -9.91 9.05
C MET A 137 4.86 -9.49 10.49
N LEU A 138 3.92 -10.17 11.12
CA LEU A 138 3.50 -9.88 12.49
C LEU A 138 4.67 -9.94 13.48
N TYR A 139 5.48 -10.99 13.40
CA TYR A 139 6.64 -11.18 14.30
C TYR A 139 7.78 -10.19 14.01
N LEU A 140 7.99 -9.83 12.75
CA LEU A 140 9.04 -8.92 12.33
C LEU A 140 8.69 -7.45 12.64
N GLN A 141 7.44 -7.07 12.47
CA GLN A 141 6.97 -5.70 12.69
C GLN A 141 6.69 -5.39 14.17
N TYR A 142 6.22 -6.39 14.91
CA TYR A 142 5.79 -6.22 16.31
C TYR A 142 6.48 -7.19 17.26
N PRO A 143 7.85 -7.23 17.31
CA PRO A 143 8.56 -8.17 18.18
C PRO A 143 8.24 -7.98 19.66
N GLN A 144 7.89 -6.75 20.08
CA GLN A 144 7.46 -6.44 21.44
C GLN A 144 6.10 -7.04 21.80
N SER A 145 5.25 -7.33 20.81
CA SER A 145 3.96 -8.01 21.00
C SER A 145 4.12 -9.52 21.18
N PHE A 146 5.25 -10.06 20.71
CA PHE A 146 5.54 -11.51 20.71
C PHE A 146 6.98 -11.74 21.24
N PRO A 147 7.27 -11.39 22.52
CA PRO A 147 8.62 -11.44 23.05
C PRO A 147 9.22 -12.85 23.11
N ASP A 148 8.39 -13.88 23.14
CA ASP A 148 8.79 -15.28 23.18
C ASP A 148 9.02 -15.90 21.78
N VAL A 149 8.77 -15.13 20.70
CA VAL A 149 8.92 -15.58 19.32
C VAL A 149 10.20 -15.06 18.70
N ASN A 150 11.09 -15.96 18.33
CA ASN A 150 12.23 -15.65 17.46
C ASN A 150 11.82 -15.90 16.00
N ALA A 151 11.66 -14.82 15.22
CA ALA A 151 11.19 -14.90 13.84
C ALA A 151 12.06 -15.78 12.96
N GLN A 152 13.41 -15.69 13.05
CA GLN A 152 14.32 -16.54 12.30
C GLN A 152 14.10 -18.02 12.64
N GLN A 153 14.09 -18.36 13.93
CA GLN A 153 13.88 -19.73 14.37
C GLN A 153 12.53 -20.28 13.90
N GLN A 154 11.50 -19.44 13.90
CA GLN A 154 10.17 -19.83 13.44
C GLN A 154 10.15 -20.12 11.93
N ILE A 155 10.81 -19.28 11.14
CA ILE A 155 10.97 -19.47 9.69
C ILE A 155 11.76 -20.75 9.40
N ASP A 156 12.85 -21.01 10.14
CA ASP A 156 13.64 -22.24 10.00
C ASP A 156 12.81 -23.49 10.29
N GLN A 157 11.93 -23.45 11.30
CA GLN A 157 10.99 -24.54 11.61
C GLN A 157 10.00 -24.77 10.45
N TRP A 158 9.45 -23.71 9.87
CA TRP A 158 8.55 -23.83 8.71
C TRP A 158 9.26 -24.38 7.48
N ARG A 159 10.53 -23.98 7.24
CA ARG A 159 11.37 -24.52 6.17
C ARG A 159 11.66 -26.03 6.39
N ALA A 160 12.01 -26.41 7.61
CA ALA A 160 12.26 -27.80 7.98
C ALA A 160 11.01 -28.68 7.85
N ALA A 161 9.83 -28.10 8.06
CA ALA A 161 8.54 -28.76 7.83
C ALA A 161 8.14 -28.84 6.35
N GLY A 162 8.94 -28.27 5.44
CA GLY A 162 8.69 -28.30 3.99
C GLY A 162 7.55 -27.37 3.54
N ASN A 163 7.23 -26.34 4.33
CA ASN A 163 6.16 -25.42 3.96
C ASN A 163 6.60 -24.51 2.80
N PRO A 164 5.85 -24.45 1.69
CA PRO A 164 6.24 -23.69 0.50
C PRO A 164 6.32 -22.16 0.72
N GLU A 165 5.58 -21.61 1.70
CA GLU A 165 5.61 -20.18 2.01
C GLU A 165 6.83 -19.76 2.85
N ALA A 166 7.52 -20.70 3.48
CA ALA A 166 8.63 -20.39 4.40
C ALA A 166 9.81 -19.72 3.68
N GLY A 167 10.03 -20.05 2.39
CA GLY A 167 11.03 -19.35 1.57
C GLY A 167 10.74 -17.87 1.42
N LEU A 168 9.49 -17.49 1.16
CA LEU A 168 9.07 -16.08 1.05
C LEU A 168 9.14 -15.36 2.39
N ALA A 169 8.82 -16.04 3.50
CA ALA A 169 9.03 -15.49 4.83
C ALA A 169 10.52 -15.20 5.12
N GLN A 170 11.43 -16.03 4.57
CA GLN A 170 12.87 -15.80 4.63
C GLN A 170 13.30 -14.56 3.83
N VAL A 171 12.75 -14.37 2.63
CA VAL A 171 12.99 -13.16 1.82
C VAL A 171 12.54 -11.89 2.58
N LEU A 172 11.37 -11.94 3.20
CA LEU A 172 10.86 -10.84 4.02
C LEU A 172 11.80 -10.56 5.21
N LEU A 173 12.33 -11.58 5.87
CA LEU A 173 13.30 -11.43 6.94
C LEU A 173 14.57 -10.72 6.46
N TYR A 174 15.11 -11.10 5.30
CA TYR A 174 16.30 -10.46 4.73
C TYR A 174 16.06 -8.96 4.45
N ARG A 175 14.88 -8.60 3.95
CA ARG A 175 14.50 -7.19 3.75
C ARG A 175 14.42 -6.44 5.08
N THR A 176 13.73 -7.00 6.07
CA THR A 176 13.56 -6.36 7.39
C THR A 176 14.89 -6.18 8.13
N GLN A 177 15.85 -7.09 7.94
CA GLN A 177 17.19 -7.02 8.54
C GLN A 177 18.18 -6.21 7.69
N ASN A 178 17.76 -5.66 6.56
CA ASN A 178 18.64 -4.97 5.60
C ASN A 178 19.84 -5.84 5.14
N THR A 179 19.61 -7.14 5.00
CA THR A 179 20.61 -8.11 4.54
C THR A 179 20.29 -8.68 3.17
N TYR A 180 19.26 -8.18 2.52
CA TYR A 180 18.75 -8.66 1.23
C TYR A 180 19.84 -8.79 0.16
N ASP A 181 20.70 -7.78 0.03
CA ASP A 181 21.76 -7.75 -0.98
C ASP A 181 22.86 -8.81 -0.74
N GLN A 182 22.97 -9.30 0.48
CA GLN A 182 23.91 -10.37 0.85
C GLN A 182 23.36 -11.76 0.47
N HIS A 183 22.06 -11.87 0.20
CA HIS A 183 21.33 -13.12 -0.01
C HIS A 183 20.66 -13.25 -1.39
N LEU A 184 21.10 -12.45 -2.39
CA LEU A 184 20.47 -12.45 -3.73
C LEU A 184 20.41 -13.82 -4.39
N ASP A 185 21.42 -14.71 -4.19
CA ASP A 185 21.41 -16.07 -4.73
C ASP A 185 20.30 -16.94 -4.12
N GLU A 186 20.09 -16.80 -2.81
CA GLU A 186 19.04 -17.53 -2.12
C GLU A 186 17.65 -16.99 -2.49
N VAL A 187 17.49 -15.67 -2.57
CA VAL A 187 16.24 -15.03 -3.03
C VAL A 187 15.88 -15.50 -4.44
N GLU A 188 16.85 -15.51 -5.36
CA GLU A 188 16.64 -16.02 -6.72
C GLU A 188 16.20 -17.48 -6.71
N SER A 189 16.88 -18.33 -5.94
CA SER A 189 16.55 -19.75 -5.83
C SER A 189 15.15 -19.98 -5.28
N ILE A 190 14.80 -19.30 -4.17
CA ILE A 190 13.47 -19.34 -3.55
C ILE A 190 12.40 -18.94 -4.56
N CYS A 191 12.59 -17.78 -5.21
CA CYS A 191 11.58 -17.24 -6.08
C CYS A 191 11.44 -18.00 -7.40
N LYS A 192 12.50 -18.58 -7.95
CA LYS A 192 12.39 -19.49 -9.09
C LYS A 192 11.58 -20.74 -8.76
N ALA A 193 11.77 -21.30 -7.57
CA ALA A 193 11.00 -22.47 -7.12
C ALA A 193 9.52 -22.14 -6.85
N ALA A 194 9.23 -20.95 -6.33
CA ALA A 194 7.90 -20.53 -5.92
C ALA A 194 7.07 -19.84 -7.03
N LEU A 195 7.68 -19.49 -8.17
CA LEU A 195 7.07 -18.62 -9.19
C LEU A 195 5.74 -19.12 -9.75
N GLN A 196 5.52 -20.45 -9.78
CA GLN A 196 4.26 -21.04 -10.23
C GLN A 196 3.13 -20.91 -9.21
N GLY A 197 3.46 -20.72 -7.93
CA GLY A 197 2.51 -20.67 -6.82
C GLY A 197 2.26 -19.26 -6.28
N THR A 198 3.11 -18.28 -6.63
CA THR A 198 2.97 -16.91 -6.14
C THR A 198 3.48 -15.87 -7.14
N ASP A 199 2.73 -14.78 -7.28
CA ASP A 199 3.07 -13.65 -8.16
C ASP A 199 4.09 -12.69 -7.54
N ILE A 200 4.27 -12.71 -6.22
CA ILE A 200 5.27 -11.88 -5.51
C ILE A 200 6.67 -12.10 -6.09
N CYS A 201 6.99 -13.32 -6.46
CA CYS A 201 8.28 -13.69 -7.01
C CYS A 201 8.64 -13.01 -8.34
N TYR A 202 7.69 -12.45 -9.08
CA TYR A 202 8.00 -11.63 -10.26
C TYR A 202 8.73 -10.34 -9.85
N VAL A 203 8.30 -9.69 -8.77
CA VAL A 203 8.93 -8.47 -8.24
C VAL A 203 10.33 -8.78 -7.69
N GLU A 204 10.44 -9.85 -6.88
CA GLU A 204 11.72 -10.23 -6.29
C GLU A 204 12.77 -10.63 -7.34
N LEU A 205 12.38 -11.43 -8.34
CA LEU A 205 13.28 -11.80 -9.44
C LEU A 205 13.67 -10.59 -10.30
N ALA A 206 12.71 -9.69 -10.61
CA ALA A 206 13.03 -8.45 -11.32
C ALA A 206 14.06 -7.62 -10.55
N THR A 207 13.87 -7.47 -9.23
CA THR A 207 14.81 -6.78 -8.34
C THR A 207 16.21 -7.43 -8.36
N VAL A 208 16.28 -8.75 -8.20
CA VAL A 208 17.56 -9.49 -8.22
C VAL A 208 18.27 -9.31 -9.56
N TYR A 209 17.54 -9.48 -10.67
CA TYR A 209 18.15 -9.38 -12.01
C TYR A 209 18.63 -7.98 -12.33
N GLN A 210 17.89 -6.96 -11.91
CA GLN A 210 18.30 -5.57 -12.08
C GLN A 210 19.54 -5.24 -11.25
N LYS A 211 19.57 -5.57 -9.96
CA LYS A 211 20.74 -5.40 -9.09
C LYS A 211 22.00 -6.09 -9.63
N ARG A 212 21.85 -7.18 -10.34
CA ARG A 212 22.96 -7.96 -10.95
C ARG A 212 23.28 -7.59 -12.39
N GLY A 213 22.49 -6.71 -13.03
CA GLY A 213 22.62 -6.39 -14.44
C GLY A 213 22.36 -7.58 -15.37
N GLN A 214 21.49 -8.51 -14.98
CA GLN A 214 21.16 -9.74 -15.71
C GLN A 214 20.05 -9.48 -16.73
N ALA A 215 20.32 -8.69 -17.75
CA ALA A 215 19.32 -8.20 -18.72
C ALA A 215 18.57 -9.34 -19.46
N ASP A 216 19.25 -10.43 -19.82
CA ASP A 216 18.61 -11.54 -20.53
C ASP A 216 17.58 -12.29 -19.65
N GLN A 217 17.92 -12.50 -18.36
CA GLN A 217 17.03 -13.14 -17.39
C GLN A 217 15.83 -12.21 -17.08
N GLN A 218 16.07 -10.92 -16.99
CA GLN A 218 15.03 -9.92 -16.80
C GLN A 218 14.06 -9.89 -17.99
N ALA A 219 14.56 -9.88 -19.23
CA ALA A 219 13.72 -9.92 -20.42
C ALA A 219 12.88 -11.21 -20.47
N ALA A 220 13.47 -12.37 -20.18
CA ALA A 220 12.74 -13.64 -20.11
C ALA A 220 11.64 -13.64 -19.04
N LEU A 221 11.92 -13.08 -17.86
CA LEU A 221 10.95 -12.92 -16.77
C LEU A 221 9.77 -12.03 -17.19
N ILE A 222 10.03 -10.93 -17.90
CA ILE A 222 8.99 -10.01 -18.39
C ILE A 222 8.07 -10.70 -19.39
N GLU A 223 8.61 -11.50 -20.34
CA GLU A 223 7.78 -12.26 -21.28
C GLU A 223 6.92 -13.32 -20.56
N GLN A 224 7.47 -13.96 -19.52
CA GLN A 224 6.71 -14.88 -18.67
C GLN A 224 5.60 -14.14 -17.91
N LEU A 225 5.89 -12.97 -17.33
CA LEU A 225 4.92 -12.10 -16.64
C LEU A 225 3.77 -11.70 -17.58
N LYS A 226 4.08 -11.23 -18.80
CA LYS A 226 3.08 -10.85 -19.80
C LYS A 226 2.17 -12.02 -20.19
N SER A 227 2.73 -13.22 -20.26
CA SER A 227 1.95 -14.43 -20.51
C SER A 227 1.05 -14.79 -19.33
N ALA A 228 1.59 -14.78 -18.12
CA ALA A 228 0.88 -15.12 -16.88
C ALA A 228 -0.20 -14.09 -16.53
N HIS A 229 0.03 -12.81 -16.81
CA HIS A 229 -0.96 -11.73 -16.55
C HIS A 229 -2.28 -11.94 -17.28
N ARG A 230 -2.29 -12.62 -18.41
CA ARG A 230 -3.53 -12.94 -19.15
C ARG A 230 -4.42 -13.96 -18.43
N GLY A 231 -3.96 -14.58 -17.36
CA GLY A 231 -4.69 -15.61 -16.63
C GLY A 231 -4.71 -15.45 -15.10
N THR A 232 -3.56 -15.30 -14.47
CA THR A 232 -3.42 -15.45 -13.02
C THR A 232 -2.76 -14.27 -12.30
N VAL A 233 -1.91 -13.52 -12.97
CA VAL A 233 -1.16 -12.42 -12.35
C VAL A 233 -1.97 -11.13 -12.41
N PRO A 234 -2.25 -10.45 -11.29
CA PRO A 234 -3.04 -9.22 -11.27
C PRO A 234 -2.27 -8.04 -11.90
N ALA A 235 -3.03 -7.05 -12.38
CA ALA A 235 -2.48 -5.85 -12.99
C ALA A 235 -1.59 -5.03 -12.03
N SER A 236 -1.90 -5.03 -10.74
CA SER A 236 -1.08 -4.39 -9.70
C SER A 236 0.32 -5.02 -9.58
N ARG A 237 0.45 -6.33 -9.80
CA ARG A 237 1.77 -6.99 -9.78
C ARG A 237 2.61 -6.62 -11.00
N VAL A 238 1.98 -6.43 -12.15
CA VAL A 238 2.67 -5.92 -13.35
C VAL A 238 3.14 -4.48 -13.13
N ASP A 239 2.33 -3.65 -12.47
CA ASP A 239 2.71 -2.31 -12.05
C ASP A 239 3.95 -2.33 -11.14
N SER A 240 3.95 -3.18 -10.11
CA SER A 240 5.09 -3.31 -9.19
C SER A 240 6.38 -3.72 -9.93
N VAL A 241 6.31 -4.67 -10.86
CA VAL A 241 7.47 -5.03 -11.68
C VAL A 241 7.93 -3.87 -12.54
N ALA A 242 7.01 -3.13 -13.15
CA ALA A 242 7.35 -1.94 -13.96
C ALA A 242 8.08 -0.87 -13.15
N ARG A 243 7.66 -0.65 -11.89
CA ARG A 243 8.35 0.28 -10.98
C ARG A 243 9.76 -0.21 -10.62
N VAL A 244 9.96 -1.52 -10.43
CA VAL A 244 11.31 -2.08 -10.26
C VAL A 244 12.18 -1.76 -11.48
N LEU A 245 11.67 -1.97 -12.71
CA LEU A 245 12.42 -1.69 -13.95
C LEU A 245 12.83 -0.22 -14.09
N ALA A 246 12.04 0.69 -13.54
CA ALA A 246 12.31 2.12 -13.58
C ALA A 246 13.20 2.62 -12.42
N ASN A 247 13.45 1.79 -11.40
CA ASN A 247 14.16 2.22 -10.21
C ASN A 247 15.67 2.28 -10.43
N ARG A 248 16.23 3.50 -10.44
CA ARG A 248 17.67 3.78 -10.63
C ARG A 248 18.54 3.26 -9.49
N SER A 249 18.00 3.15 -8.26
CA SER A 249 18.78 2.67 -7.11
C SER A 249 19.11 1.18 -7.21
N LEU A 250 18.35 0.42 -8.01
CA LEU A 250 18.55 -1.01 -8.21
C LEU A 250 19.55 -1.35 -9.32
N GLY A 251 19.96 -0.37 -10.13
CA GLY A 251 20.89 -0.57 -11.23
C GLY A 251 20.46 0.08 -12.54
N GLN A 252 20.82 -0.53 -13.67
CA GLN A 252 20.44 -0.02 -14.98
C GLN A 252 18.92 -0.18 -15.18
N THR A 253 18.25 0.92 -15.52
CA THR A 253 16.81 0.96 -15.74
C THR A 253 16.41 0.48 -17.13
N ASP A 254 15.20 -0.07 -17.25
CA ASP A 254 14.49 -0.32 -18.50
C ASP A 254 13.14 0.42 -18.49
N GLU A 255 13.24 1.74 -18.48
CA GLU A 255 12.12 2.68 -18.40
C GLU A 255 11.14 2.54 -19.58
N LYS A 256 11.63 2.11 -20.74
CA LYS A 256 10.77 1.87 -21.92
C LYS A 256 9.86 0.67 -21.74
N THR A 257 10.42 -0.43 -21.24
CA THR A 257 9.62 -1.63 -20.91
C THR A 257 8.70 -1.34 -19.75
N ALA A 258 9.15 -0.60 -18.73
CA ALA A 258 8.31 -0.15 -17.63
C ALA A 258 7.09 0.63 -18.14
N LYS A 259 7.29 1.61 -19.01
CA LYS A 259 6.19 2.39 -19.63
C LYS A 259 5.20 1.49 -20.36
N ALA A 260 5.69 0.59 -21.19
CA ALA A 260 4.83 -0.32 -21.97
C ALA A 260 3.98 -1.23 -21.07
N LEU A 261 4.55 -1.75 -19.97
CA LEU A 261 3.82 -2.56 -18.99
C LEU A 261 2.75 -1.74 -18.27
N LEU A 262 3.08 -0.52 -17.81
CA LEU A 262 2.14 0.36 -17.14
C LEU A 262 0.99 0.78 -18.06
N GLU A 263 1.26 1.13 -19.31
CA GLU A 263 0.22 1.48 -20.30
C GLU A 263 -0.74 0.30 -20.56
N GLN A 264 -0.21 -0.92 -20.57
CA GLN A 264 -1.01 -2.13 -20.74
C GLN A 264 -1.99 -2.34 -19.57
N VAL A 265 -1.56 -2.10 -18.34
CA VAL A 265 -2.35 -2.45 -17.14
C VAL A 265 -3.15 -1.29 -16.55
N ALA A 266 -2.83 -0.04 -16.88
CA ALA A 266 -3.48 1.14 -16.33
C ALA A 266 -5.02 1.18 -16.48
N PRO A 267 -5.65 0.66 -17.55
CA PRO A 267 -7.09 0.58 -17.63
C PRO A 267 -7.73 -0.35 -16.58
N ALA A 268 -7.02 -1.40 -16.15
CA ALA A 268 -7.47 -2.38 -15.17
C ALA A 268 -6.96 -2.07 -13.74
N ASN A 269 -5.84 -1.35 -13.63
CA ASN A 269 -5.25 -0.89 -12.38
C ASN A 269 -5.08 0.64 -12.40
N PRO A 270 -6.04 1.41 -11.88
CA PRO A 270 -5.99 2.87 -11.95
C PRO A 270 -4.76 3.51 -11.29
N ALA A 271 -4.14 2.84 -10.31
CA ALA A 271 -2.89 3.30 -9.69
C ALA A 271 -1.76 3.43 -10.73
N SER A 272 -1.75 2.59 -11.76
CA SER A 272 -0.74 2.64 -12.83
C SER A 272 -0.77 3.94 -13.66
N TRP A 273 -1.88 4.71 -13.63
CA TRP A 273 -1.86 6.06 -14.21
C TRP A 273 -0.93 6.99 -13.46
N VAL A 274 -0.87 6.83 -12.12
CA VAL A 274 0.05 7.62 -11.30
C VAL A 274 1.48 7.14 -11.49
N SER A 275 1.70 5.82 -11.53
CA SER A 275 3.02 5.23 -11.86
C SER A 275 3.54 5.71 -13.22
N LEU A 276 2.67 5.84 -14.23
CA LEU A 276 3.04 6.43 -15.53
C LEU A 276 3.42 7.91 -15.43
N ALA A 277 2.68 8.67 -14.63
CA ALA A 277 3.00 10.08 -14.41
C ALA A 277 4.36 10.23 -13.69
N GLN A 278 4.60 9.43 -12.64
CA GLN A 278 5.89 9.40 -11.94
C GLN A 278 7.02 9.00 -12.90
N LEU A 279 6.81 7.96 -13.70
CA LEU A 279 7.80 7.51 -14.69
C LEU A 279 8.18 8.62 -15.69
N VAL A 280 7.21 9.37 -16.21
CA VAL A 280 7.49 10.50 -17.13
C VAL A 280 8.16 11.66 -16.39
N TYR A 281 7.82 11.87 -15.12
CA TYR A 281 8.51 12.85 -14.29
C TYR A 281 10.00 12.49 -14.10
N ASP A 282 10.29 11.23 -13.78
CA ASP A 282 11.66 10.74 -13.54
C ASP A 282 12.47 10.58 -14.83
N PHE A 283 11.80 10.32 -15.96
CA PHE A 283 12.38 10.10 -17.29
C PHE A 283 11.67 10.98 -18.33
N PRO A 284 12.01 12.30 -18.39
CA PRO A 284 11.32 13.26 -19.28
C PRO A 284 11.40 12.92 -20.77
N GLU A 285 12.34 12.08 -21.18
CA GLU A 285 12.45 11.59 -22.55
C GLU A 285 11.34 10.61 -22.97
N LEU A 286 10.58 10.06 -22.01
CA LEU A 286 9.47 9.14 -22.26
C LEU A 286 8.15 9.83 -22.56
N GLY A 287 8.04 11.13 -22.30
CA GLY A 287 6.81 11.88 -22.51
C GLY A 287 6.98 13.35 -22.22
N ASP A 288 5.97 14.12 -22.58
CA ASP A 288 5.92 15.56 -22.32
C ASP A 288 5.03 15.88 -21.10
N THR A 289 5.04 17.15 -20.70
CA THR A 289 4.24 17.66 -19.57
C THR A 289 2.73 17.42 -19.77
N ASP A 290 2.22 17.51 -20.99
CA ASP A 290 0.80 17.30 -21.27
C ASP A 290 0.40 15.83 -21.07
N GLN A 291 1.27 14.90 -21.46
CA GLN A 291 1.07 13.46 -21.19
C GLN A 291 1.10 13.17 -19.69
N LEU A 292 2.08 13.72 -18.95
CA LEU A 292 2.18 13.60 -17.50
C LEU A 292 0.90 14.09 -16.82
N LEU A 293 0.44 15.28 -17.15
CA LEU A 293 -0.81 15.84 -16.60
C LEU A 293 -2.03 15.02 -17.01
N GLY A 294 -2.04 14.47 -18.22
CA GLY A 294 -3.10 13.57 -18.70
C GLY A 294 -3.18 12.28 -17.89
N TYR A 295 -2.05 11.71 -17.49
CA TYR A 295 -1.99 10.55 -16.62
C TYR A 295 -2.48 10.90 -15.19
N LEU A 296 -2.04 12.04 -14.63
CA LEU A 296 -2.49 12.50 -13.32
C LEU A 296 -4.00 12.79 -13.29
N ASP A 297 -4.57 13.37 -14.34
CA ASP A 297 -6.02 13.59 -14.45
C ASP A 297 -6.80 12.26 -14.43
N LYS A 298 -6.30 11.22 -15.12
CA LYS A 298 -6.88 9.88 -15.06
C LYS A 298 -6.78 9.28 -13.67
N GLY A 299 -5.64 9.40 -13.00
CA GLY A 299 -5.43 8.94 -11.61
C GLY A 299 -6.39 9.63 -10.65
N ARG A 300 -6.54 10.96 -10.74
CA ARG A 300 -7.48 11.73 -9.90
C ARG A 300 -8.93 11.35 -10.14
N LYS A 301 -9.35 11.18 -11.40
CA LYS A 301 -10.70 10.70 -11.74
C LYS A 301 -10.99 9.32 -11.17
N ALA A 302 -9.97 8.50 -11.02
CA ALA A 302 -10.03 7.19 -10.38
C ALA A 302 -9.78 7.26 -8.86
N GLN A 303 -9.81 8.46 -8.26
CA GLN A 303 -9.64 8.70 -6.82
C GLN A 303 -8.34 8.12 -6.25
N GLN A 304 -7.25 8.21 -7.00
CA GLN A 304 -5.93 7.80 -6.53
C GLN A 304 -5.25 8.97 -5.79
N PRO A 305 -5.05 8.90 -4.46
CA PRO A 305 -4.52 10.02 -3.66
C PRO A 305 -3.12 10.46 -4.08
N ARG A 306 -2.29 9.51 -4.50
CA ARG A 306 -0.94 9.77 -5.01
C ARG A 306 -0.91 10.70 -6.22
N ALA A 307 -1.99 10.81 -7.00
CA ALA A 307 -2.07 11.77 -8.09
C ALA A 307 -2.08 13.21 -7.58
N ASP A 308 -2.78 13.48 -6.48
CA ASP A 308 -2.75 14.79 -5.83
C ASP A 308 -1.41 15.03 -5.13
N LEU A 309 -0.79 14.01 -4.53
CA LEU A 309 0.57 14.12 -3.98
C LEU A 309 1.56 14.58 -5.07
N LEU A 310 1.61 13.89 -6.21
CA LEU A 310 2.54 14.24 -7.29
C LEU A 310 2.23 15.62 -7.89
N LEU A 311 0.96 16.00 -8.08
CA LEU A 311 0.60 17.35 -8.51
C LEU A 311 1.07 18.42 -7.51
N GLY A 312 0.85 18.19 -6.23
CA GLY A 312 1.33 19.08 -5.17
C GLY A 312 2.84 19.24 -5.19
N ARG A 313 3.58 18.14 -5.38
CA ARG A 313 5.04 18.15 -5.53
C ARG A 313 5.49 18.94 -6.77
N LEU A 314 4.85 18.70 -7.92
CA LEU A 314 5.17 19.43 -9.17
C LEU A 314 5.02 20.95 -9.02
N TYR A 315 3.95 21.41 -8.38
CA TYR A 315 3.77 22.84 -8.10
C TYR A 315 4.69 23.37 -7.01
N TYR A 316 5.07 22.54 -6.03
CA TYR A 316 6.03 22.91 -5.00
C TYR A 316 7.44 23.08 -5.57
N GLU A 317 7.89 22.14 -6.39
CA GLU A 317 9.24 22.15 -6.96
C GLU A 317 9.43 23.20 -8.08
N GLY A 318 8.41 23.46 -8.88
CA GLY A 318 8.46 24.44 -9.95
C GLY A 318 9.37 24.07 -11.13
N LYS A 319 9.78 22.80 -11.24
CA LYS A 319 10.69 22.32 -12.31
C LYS A 319 9.93 21.97 -13.59
N THR A 320 8.91 21.13 -13.49
CA THR A 320 8.09 20.67 -14.62
C THR A 320 6.90 21.59 -14.88
N LEU A 321 6.31 22.11 -13.83
CA LEU A 321 5.26 23.14 -13.86
C LEU A 321 5.80 24.43 -13.23
N PRO A 322 5.30 25.63 -13.61
CA PRO A 322 5.61 26.84 -12.87
C PRO A 322 5.23 26.69 -11.38
N ALA A 323 6.13 27.08 -10.48
CA ALA A 323 5.91 27.02 -9.05
C ALA A 323 4.62 27.79 -8.65
N ASP A 324 3.77 27.14 -7.88
CA ASP A 324 2.52 27.73 -7.38
C ASP A 324 2.22 27.15 -5.98
N ALA A 325 2.62 27.90 -4.95
CA ALA A 325 2.49 27.45 -3.56
C ALA A 325 1.04 27.20 -3.13
N GLN A 326 0.07 27.94 -3.68
CA GLN A 326 -1.34 27.77 -3.35
C GLN A 326 -1.90 26.48 -3.96
N LYS A 327 -1.56 26.16 -5.21
CA LYS A 327 -1.93 24.90 -5.83
C LYS A 327 -1.21 23.74 -5.16
N ALA A 328 0.08 23.90 -4.82
CA ALA A 328 0.81 22.90 -4.06
C ALA A 328 0.10 22.58 -2.74
N GLU A 329 -0.24 23.59 -1.94
CA GLU A 329 -1.00 23.40 -0.70
C GLU A 329 -2.31 22.68 -0.92
N GLN A 330 -3.11 23.11 -1.91
CA GLN A 330 -4.41 22.51 -2.20
C GLN A 330 -4.31 21.01 -2.49
N HIS A 331 -3.38 20.62 -3.38
CA HIS A 331 -3.20 19.22 -3.77
C HIS A 331 -2.58 18.39 -2.63
N LEU A 332 -1.59 18.93 -1.93
CA LEU A 332 -0.97 18.25 -0.80
C LEU A 332 -1.94 18.04 0.37
N LEU A 333 -2.82 18.99 0.65
CA LEU A 333 -3.88 18.81 1.66
C LEU A 333 -4.88 17.73 1.23
N ALA A 334 -5.25 17.66 -0.04
CA ALA A 334 -6.11 16.60 -0.56
C ALA A 334 -5.46 15.22 -0.38
N ALA A 335 -4.18 15.08 -0.73
CA ALA A 335 -3.42 13.85 -0.56
C ALA A 335 -3.26 13.47 0.93
N ALA A 336 -2.89 14.41 1.79
CA ALA A 336 -2.71 14.19 3.23
C ALA A 336 -4.02 13.74 3.91
N ASN A 337 -5.15 14.36 3.55
CA ASN A 337 -6.47 13.97 4.05
C ASN A 337 -6.90 12.58 3.57
N ALA A 338 -6.35 12.10 2.47
CA ALA A 338 -6.55 10.75 1.96
C ALA A 338 -5.54 9.72 2.50
N GLY A 339 -4.63 10.14 3.41
CA GLY A 339 -3.70 9.27 4.11
C GLY A 339 -2.29 9.18 3.50
N GLU A 340 -1.96 10.01 2.50
CA GLU A 340 -0.61 10.05 1.92
C GLU A 340 0.36 10.73 2.88
N VAL A 341 1.22 9.94 3.51
CA VAL A 341 2.18 10.41 4.53
C VAL A 341 3.17 11.43 3.96
N SER A 342 3.69 11.18 2.76
CA SER A 342 4.65 12.09 2.12
C SER A 342 4.07 13.48 1.83
N ALA A 343 2.74 13.60 1.68
CA ALA A 343 2.09 14.91 1.53
C ALA A 343 2.27 15.80 2.77
N HIS A 344 2.28 15.22 3.96
CA HIS A 344 2.58 15.94 5.20
C HIS A 344 4.00 16.51 5.21
N TYR A 345 4.99 15.77 4.69
CA TYR A 345 6.35 16.29 4.58
C TYR A 345 6.42 17.54 3.70
N TYR A 346 5.85 17.49 2.49
CA TYR A 346 5.85 18.67 1.59
C TYR A 346 5.06 19.84 2.15
N LEU A 347 3.92 19.61 2.83
CA LEU A 347 3.18 20.65 3.55
C LEU A 347 4.03 21.28 4.65
N GLY A 348 4.72 20.46 5.45
CA GLY A 348 5.63 20.95 6.47
C GLY A 348 6.74 21.82 5.90
N GLN A 349 7.33 21.44 4.78
CA GLN A 349 8.33 22.25 4.07
C GLN A 349 7.74 23.55 3.51
N LEU A 350 6.53 23.49 2.94
CA LEU A 350 5.82 24.65 2.39
C LEU A 350 5.59 25.72 3.45
N TYR A 351 5.09 25.31 4.62
CA TYR A 351 4.80 26.22 5.75
C TYR A 351 6.07 26.72 6.43
N ARG A 352 7.11 25.87 6.57
CA ARG A 352 8.39 26.25 7.15
C ARG A 352 9.11 27.32 6.34
N ARG A 353 9.08 27.20 5.02
CA ARG A 353 9.76 28.12 4.09
C ARG A 353 8.97 29.40 3.78
N GLY A 354 7.71 29.47 4.22
CA GLY A 354 6.87 30.66 4.02
C GLY A 354 6.48 30.94 2.57
N TYR A 355 6.44 29.92 1.72
CA TYR A 355 6.11 30.07 0.30
C TYR A 355 4.70 30.61 0.04
N LEU A 356 3.81 30.55 1.03
CA LEU A 356 2.47 31.15 0.99
C LEU A 356 2.44 32.64 1.42
N GLY A 357 3.59 33.25 1.58
CA GLY A 357 3.75 34.66 1.97
C GLY A 357 4.17 34.86 3.43
N ASN A 358 3.84 33.92 4.31
CA ASN A 358 4.25 33.94 5.71
C ASN A 358 4.70 32.55 6.17
N VAL A 359 5.68 32.50 7.08
CA VAL A 359 6.05 31.28 7.76
C VAL A 359 4.94 30.91 8.73
N GLU A 360 4.47 29.66 8.70
CA GLU A 360 3.47 29.11 9.60
C GLU A 360 4.06 27.96 10.44
N PRO A 361 4.87 28.28 11.46
CA PRO A 361 5.74 27.29 12.09
C PRO A 361 4.97 26.22 12.86
N GLN A 362 3.80 26.52 13.42
CA GLN A 362 2.99 25.50 14.10
C GLN A 362 2.47 24.46 13.09
N LYS A 363 1.94 24.91 11.95
CA LYS A 363 1.52 23.99 10.90
C LYS A 363 2.70 23.17 10.36
N ALA A 364 3.87 23.80 10.23
CA ALA A 364 5.08 23.11 9.81
C ALA A 364 5.44 21.97 10.76
N VAL A 365 5.44 22.24 12.09
CA VAL A 365 5.71 21.22 13.11
C VAL A 365 4.67 20.10 13.05
N ASP A 366 3.37 20.46 13.01
CA ASP A 366 2.29 19.47 13.05
C ASP A 366 2.36 18.52 11.85
N HIS A 367 2.58 19.06 10.65
CA HIS A 367 2.72 18.25 9.45
C HIS A 367 4.01 17.42 9.43
N LEU A 368 5.16 17.99 9.81
CA LEU A 368 6.41 17.24 9.88
C LEU A 368 6.36 16.12 10.92
N LEU A 369 5.68 16.33 12.07
CA LEU A 369 5.46 15.27 13.06
C LEU A 369 4.59 14.13 12.50
N ASN A 370 3.52 14.48 11.76
CA ASN A 370 2.68 13.48 11.12
C ASN A 370 3.49 12.68 10.08
N ALA A 371 4.31 13.36 9.28
CA ALA A 371 5.18 12.71 8.31
C ALA A 371 6.20 11.78 9.01
N ALA A 372 6.91 12.28 10.02
CA ALA A 372 7.93 11.53 10.75
C ALA A 372 7.34 10.29 11.45
N ARG A 373 6.18 10.43 12.11
CA ARG A 373 5.48 9.32 12.75
C ARG A 373 4.85 8.36 11.77
N GLY A 374 4.52 8.82 10.56
CA GLY A 374 4.09 7.99 9.45
C GLY A 374 5.22 7.24 8.74
N GLY A 375 6.49 7.44 9.15
CA GLY A 375 7.65 6.74 8.60
C GLY A 375 8.50 7.55 7.61
N GLN A 376 8.15 8.80 7.31
CA GLN A 376 8.94 9.67 6.41
C GLN A 376 10.22 10.13 7.13
N LEU A 377 11.34 9.43 6.90
CA LEU A 377 12.60 9.65 7.62
C LEU A 377 13.21 11.04 7.41
N SER A 378 13.04 11.64 6.23
CA SER A 378 13.46 13.02 5.93
C SER A 378 12.78 14.09 6.80
N ALA A 379 11.60 13.78 7.36
CA ALA A 379 10.89 14.68 8.25
C ALA A 379 11.60 14.86 9.60
N ASP A 380 12.34 13.87 10.06
CA ASP A 380 13.12 13.97 11.29
C ASP A 380 14.21 15.03 11.20
N TYR A 381 14.96 15.02 10.09
CA TYR A 381 15.96 16.05 9.87
C TYR A 381 15.35 17.44 9.73
N ALA A 382 14.21 17.55 9.03
CA ALA A 382 13.50 18.83 8.89
C ALA A 382 13.01 19.37 10.24
N LEU A 383 12.53 18.51 11.14
CA LEU A 383 12.16 18.87 12.52
C LEU A 383 13.38 19.28 13.35
N ALA A 384 14.48 18.53 13.23
CA ALA A 384 15.73 18.87 13.91
C ALA A 384 16.22 20.26 13.54
N GLN A 385 16.22 20.60 12.24
CA GLN A 385 16.55 21.94 11.75
C GLN A 385 15.59 22.99 12.31
N LEU A 386 14.28 22.78 12.21
CA LEU A 386 13.27 23.73 12.63
C LEU A 386 13.39 24.07 14.12
N TYR A 387 13.59 23.07 14.99
CA TYR A 387 13.79 23.29 16.42
C TYR A 387 15.16 23.88 16.76
N SER A 388 16.21 23.60 15.98
CA SER A 388 17.55 24.17 16.16
C SER A 388 17.60 25.64 15.74
N GLU A 389 17.01 25.98 14.59
CA GLU A 389 17.05 27.32 14.01
C GLU A 389 16.01 28.26 14.66
N GLY A 390 14.89 27.72 15.10
CA GLY A 390 13.84 28.49 15.76
C GLY A 390 13.09 29.43 14.81
N HIS A 391 13.03 29.14 13.51
CA HIS A 391 12.33 29.96 12.53
C HIS A 391 10.81 30.06 12.84
N GLY A 392 10.42 31.16 13.50
CA GLY A 392 9.03 31.44 13.91
C GLY A 392 8.55 30.67 15.14
N ILE A 393 9.35 29.75 15.68
CA ILE A 393 9.16 29.12 17.01
C ILE A 393 10.37 29.43 17.90
N ARG A 394 10.22 29.20 19.19
CA ARG A 394 11.35 29.28 20.11
C ARG A 394 12.29 28.11 19.86
N GLN A 395 13.59 28.39 19.73
CA GLN A 395 14.63 27.35 19.68
C GLN A 395 14.47 26.36 20.82
N ASN A 396 14.59 25.08 20.52
CA ASN A 396 14.55 24.00 21.49
C ASN A 396 15.64 22.97 21.18
N PRO A 397 16.86 23.16 21.68
CA PRO A 397 17.97 22.26 21.41
C PRO A 397 17.71 20.80 21.85
N GLY A 398 16.89 20.60 22.90
CA GLY A 398 16.49 19.27 23.36
C GLY A 398 15.65 18.52 22.31
N ASN A 399 14.58 19.16 21.79
CA ASN A 399 13.78 18.58 20.71
C ASN A 399 14.61 18.43 19.43
N ALA A 400 15.41 19.44 19.08
CA ALA A 400 16.32 19.35 17.93
C ALA A 400 17.21 18.10 18.00
N TRP A 401 17.79 17.85 19.16
CA TRP A 401 18.63 16.67 19.41
C TRP A 401 17.85 15.35 19.27
N VAL A 402 16.61 15.29 19.80
CA VAL A 402 15.75 14.11 19.67
C VAL A 402 15.55 13.74 18.20
N PHE A 403 15.12 14.71 17.37
CA PHE A 403 14.88 14.46 15.96
C PHE A 403 16.17 14.29 15.15
N ALA A 404 17.28 14.93 15.53
CA ALA A 404 18.57 14.66 14.91
C ALA A 404 19.07 13.23 15.21
N GLN A 405 18.78 12.68 16.39
CA GLN A 405 19.05 11.27 16.72
C GLN A 405 18.17 10.31 15.89
N LEU A 406 16.91 10.65 15.67
CA LEU A 406 16.01 9.84 14.86
C LEU A 406 16.40 9.87 13.38
N ALA A 407 16.87 11.02 12.88
CA ALA A 407 17.38 11.19 11.52
C ALA A 407 18.63 10.33 11.21
N GLN A 408 19.30 9.77 12.24
CA GLN A 408 20.42 8.83 12.01
C GLN A 408 19.95 7.46 11.46
N ALA A 409 18.66 7.21 11.35
CA ALA A 409 18.15 6.03 10.63
C ALA A 409 18.51 6.07 9.14
N THR A 410 18.58 7.30 8.55
CA THR A 410 19.12 7.59 7.21
C THR A 410 20.20 8.66 7.33
N PRO A 411 21.44 8.28 7.67
CA PRO A 411 22.47 9.24 7.98
C PRO A 411 22.91 10.00 6.73
N SER A 412 22.90 11.35 6.82
CA SER A 412 23.52 12.24 5.86
C SER A 412 24.65 13.02 6.52
N PRO A 413 25.64 13.56 5.76
CA PRO A 413 26.68 14.43 6.33
C PRO A 413 26.07 15.58 7.12
N GLN A 414 24.99 16.18 6.61
CA GLN A 414 24.32 17.32 7.24
C GLN A 414 23.61 16.92 8.56
N SER A 415 22.93 15.76 8.59
CA SER A 415 22.28 15.27 9.80
C SER A 415 23.29 14.90 10.87
N ALA A 416 24.43 14.31 10.49
CA ALA A 416 25.52 13.97 11.40
C ALA A 416 26.18 15.23 11.99
N GLU A 417 26.44 16.25 11.16
CA GLU A 417 27.00 17.52 11.60
C GLU A 417 26.07 18.25 12.57
N LEU A 418 24.77 18.34 12.24
CA LEU A 418 23.77 18.95 13.13
C LEU A 418 23.72 18.23 14.49
N LEU A 419 23.73 16.91 14.49
CA LEU A 419 23.74 16.13 15.73
C LEU A 419 24.99 16.42 16.57
N GLN A 420 26.16 16.48 15.94
CA GLN A 420 27.42 16.80 16.62
C GLN A 420 27.40 18.21 17.24
N GLN A 421 26.84 19.20 16.54
CA GLN A 421 26.68 20.55 17.06
C GLN A 421 25.75 20.58 18.26
N LEU A 422 24.60 19.89 18.20
CA LEU A 422 23.64 19.79 19.30
C LEU A 422 24.20 19.05 20.50
N ASP A 423 25.03 18.03 20.29
CA ASP A 423 25.74 17.32 21.35
C ASP A 423 26.67 18.23 22.16
N GLN A 424 27.27 19.22 21.55
CA GLN A 424 28.15 20.18 22.20
C GLN A 424 27.37 21.29 22.94
N GLN A 425 26.13 21.58 22.50
CA GLN A 425 25.31 22.64 23.06
C GLN A 425 24.51 22.24 24.32
N LEU A 426 24.15 20.96 24.43
CA LEU A 426 23.31 20.49 25.53
C LEU A 426 24.11 20.31 26.83
N THR A 427 23.59 20.86 27.94
CA THR A 427 24.07 20.52 29.26
C THR A 427 23.73 19.08 29.62
N PRO A 428 24.41 18.46 30.61
CA PRO A 428 24.11 17.10 31.06
C PRO A 428 22.65 16.88 31.44
N ASP A 429 22.03 17.85 32.11
CA ASP A 429 20.61 17.77 32.51
C ASP A 429 19.67 17.85 31.30
N GLN A 430 19.92 18.75 30.35
CA GLN A 430 19.17 18.87 29.12
C GLN A 430 19.30 17.60 28.27
N ARG A 431 20.48 17.00 28.22
CA ARG A 431 20.70 15.72 27.52
C ARG A 431 19.91 14.58 28.16
N SER A 432 19.88 14.50 29.49
CA SER A 432 19.08 13.48 30.19
C SER A 432 17.59 13.64 29.91
N GLN A 433 17.07 14.88 29.89
CA GLN A 433 15.70 15.16 29.50
C GLN A 433 15.41 14.79 28.04
N ALA A 434 16.31 15.14 27.10
CA ALA A 434 16.19 14.80 25.70
C ALA A 434 16.21 13.28 25.44
N GLN A 435 17.02 12.53 26.20
CA GLN A 435 16.99 11.04 26.14
C GLN A 435 15.64 10.48 26.59
N GLY A 436 15.03 11.06 27.63
CA GLY A 436 13.67 10.69 28.05
C GLY A 436 12.62 10.96 26.97
N LEU A 437 12.70 12.11 26.29
CA LEU A 437 11.82 12.48 25.18
C LEU A 437 12.06 11.55 23.97
N LEU A 438 13.31 11.20 23.67
CA LEU A 438 13.63 10.24 22.60
C LEU A 438 12.99 8.87 22.84
N ALA A 439 13.06 8.39 24.10
CA ALA A 439 12.42 7.12 24.45
C ALA A 439 10.89 7.18 24.29
N GLN A 440 10.25 8.29 24.69
CA GLN A 440 8.82 8.50 24.51
C GLN A 440 8.44 8.58 23.03
N GLU A 441 9.19 9.30 22.18
CA GLU A 441 8.91 9.39 20.75
C GLU A 441 9.10 8.04 20.05
N LYS A 442 10.15 7.29 20.40
CA LYS A 442 10.33 5.90 19.89
C LYS A 442 9.18 4.99 20.28
N GLN A 443 8.67 5.12 21.51
CA GLN A 443 7.51 4.36 21.96
C GLN A 443 6.24 4.77 21.21
N ALA A 444 6.02 6.07 21.00
CA ALA A 444 4.90 6.59 20.22
C ALA A 444 4.93 6.07 18.77
N ARG A 445 6.11 6.06 18.14
CA ARG A 445 6.29 5.52 16.78
C ARG A 445 6.12 4.00 16.74
N GLY A 446 6.59 3.26 17.73
CA GLY A 446 6.35 1.82 17.84
C GLY A 446 4.88 1.47 17.97
N ALA A 447 4.08 2.35 18.62
CA ALA A 447 2.62 2.23 18.67
C ALA A 447 1.92 2.66 17.36
N MET A 448 2.59 3.47 16.54
CA MET A 448 2.13 3.99 15.24
C MET A 448 2.93 3.38 14.08
N ALA A 449 3.67 2.27 14.34
CA ALA A 449 4.41 1.62 13.27
C ALA A 449 3.51 1.48 12.05
N PRO A 450 3.94 1.94 10.86
CA PRO A 450 3.10 1.89 9.67
C PRO A 450 2.64 0.46 9.54
N GLY A 451 1.34 0.27 9.54
CA GLY A 451 0.74 -1.03 9.34
C GLY A 451 1.31 -1.56 8.06
N GLY A 452 2.12 -2.63 8.22
CA GLY A 452 2.78 -3.22 7.08
C GLY A 452 1.74 -3.74 6.12
N ASN A 453 1.39 -2.94 5.17
CA ASN A 453 0.82 -3.47 3.96
C ASN A 453 1.79 -4.53 3.43
N ALA A 454 1.29 -5.60 2.85
CA ALA A 454 2.09 -6.48 1.99
C ALA A 454 2.82 -5.65 0.89
N LEU A 455 2.41 -4.42 0.70
CA LEU A 455 3.00 -3.28 0.02
C LEU A 455 4.17 -2.60 0.80
N ALA A 456 4.46 -2.96 2.05
CA ALA A 456 5.68 -2.46 2.72
C ALA A 456 6.96 -2.93 2.01
N LEU A 457 6.88 -3.98 1.23
CA LEU A 457 7.89 -4.32 0.21
C LEU A 457 8.02 -3.23 -0.87
N GLU A 458 6.94 -2.50 -1.16
CA GLU A 458 6.92 -1.38 -2.10
C GLU A 458 7.33 -0.05 -1.45
N ALA A 459 6.91 0.21 -0.22
CA ALA A 459 7.24 1.45 0.50
C ALA A 459 8.74 1.56 0.84
N LEU A 460 9.42 0.46 1.13
CA LEU A 460 10.87 0.44 1.34
C LEU A 460 11.67 0.78 0.06
N GLN A 461 11.05 0.70 -1.13
CA GLN A 461 11.68 1.09 -2.39
C GLN A 461 11.48 2.58 -2.73
N GLU A 462 10.51 3.26 -2.13
CA GLU A 462 10.24 4.68 -2.38
C GLU A 462 11.07 5.64 -1.51
N GLU A 463 11.60 5.18 -0.38
CA GLU A 463 12.36 6.04 0.55
C GLU A 463 13.80 6.35 0.11
N GLU A 464 14.38 5.57 -0.80
CA GLU A 464 15.75 5.82 -1.27
C GLU A 464 15.87 6.94 -2.33
N ASP A 465 14.76 7.36 -2.95
CA ASP A 465 14.81 8.34 -4.06
C ASP A 465 14.63 9.81 -3.61
N ASP A 466 14.28 10.08 -2.35
CA ASP A 466 14.11 11.44 -1.80
C ASP A 466 15.43 12.05 -1.24
N GLY A 467 16.57 11.37 -1.43
CA GLY A 467 17.85 11.70 -0.78
C GLY A 467 18.68 12.82 -1.40
N GLU A 468 18.39 13.31 -2.60
CA GLU A 468 19.24 14.29 -3.31
C GLU A 468 18.49 15.52 -3.80
N ASP A 469 17.91 16.34 -2.94
CA ASP A 469 17.65 17.75 -3.28
C ASP A 469 17.64 18.64 -2.02
N ALA A 470 18.80 18.69 -1.35
CA ALA A 470 19.14 19.77 -0.42
C ALA A 470 19.91 20.85 -1.17
N LEU A 471 19.22 21.81 -1.80
CA LEU A 471 19.74 23.14 -2.12
C LEU A 471 18.85 24.20 -1.53
#